data_97a7dcebaa1c90c0a8043a681eecb252
#
_entry.id   97a7dcebaa1c90c0a8043a681eecb252
#
_cell.length_a   1.000
_cell.length_b   1.000
_cell.length_c   1.000
_cell.angle_alpha   90.00
_cell.angle_beta   90.00
_cell.angle_gamma   90.00
#
_symmetry.space_group_name_H-M   'P 1'
#
loop_
_entity.id
_entity.type
_entity.pdbx_description
1 polymer ?
#
loop_
_entity_poly.entity_id
_entity_poly.type
_entity_poly.pdbx_seq_one_letter_code
_entity_poly.pdbx_strand_id
1 'polypeptide(L)'
;MDPLQPSTPRLLGDQSWHENAACRSTHHHPVDLDLFFPEPDEMDRIREAKSYCAQCPVRRTCLDAALENGDREGIRGGMTEEERELLHSKLEHRLDYARVNATLAGRDVHLTKSERRAVVRAAYQSGVTPERLAWLLKITDEHADKLYRRTRREIRNRTVEEAQLDGQAEDTGAPWTAASMPLPYQDSLGAAA
;
A
#
# COMPACT_ATOMS: atom_id res chain seq x y z
N MET A 1 -5.46 13.74 18.97
CA MET A 1 -5.68 12.92 17.75
C MET A 1 -5.41 13.83 16.57
N ASP A 2 -4.18 13.84 16.05
CA ASP A 2 -3.86 14.64 14.89
C ASP A 2 -4.56 14.08 13.66
N PRO A 3 -5.25 14.95 12.88
CA PRO A 3 -5.82 14.52 11.61
C PRO A 3 -4.67 14.06 10.72
N LEU A 4 -4.80 12.84 10.21
CA LEU A 4 -3.93 12.24 9.20
C LEU A 4 -3.70 13.25 8.07
N GLN A 5 -2.59 13.98 8.14
CA GLN A 5 -2.17 14.79 7.00
C GLN A 5 -1.98 13.84 5.82
N PRO A 6 -2.59 14.12 4.67
CA PRO A 6 -2.36 13.32 3.48
C PRO A 6 -0.86 13.36 3.18
N SER A 7 -0.19 12.23 3.40
CA SER A 7 1.23 12.12 3.14
C SER A 7 1.46 12.39 1.65
N THR A 8 2.08 13.52 1.35
CA THR A 8 2.51 13.82 -0.03
C THR A 8 3.36 12.65 -0.50
N PRO A 9 3.05 12.03 -1.64
CA PRO A 9 3.82 10.89 -2.11
C PRO A 9 5.27 11.31 -2.34
N ARG A 10 6.18 10.55 -1.75
CA ARG A 10 7.62 10.77 -1.87
C ARG A 10 8.05 10.57 -3.33
N LEU A 11 8.80 11.53 -3.88
CA LEU A 11 9.39 11.40 -5.20
C LEU A 11 10.58 10.42 -5.17
N LEU A 12 10.88 9.84 -6.32
CA LEU A 12 12.04 8.97 -6.45
C LEU A 12 13.32 9.77 -6.16
N GLY A 13 14.15 9.24 -5.24
CA GLY A 13 15.40 9.89 -4.82
C GLY A 13 15.22 11.06 -3.83
N ASP A 14 13.99 11.41 -3.45
CA ASP A 14 13.76 12.42 -2.42
C ASP A 14 14.21 11.91 -1.04
N GLN A 15 15.20 12.59 -0.48
CA GLN A 15 15.79 12.32 0.83
C GLN A 15 15.50 13.44 1.85
N SER A 16 14.72 14.46 1.46
CA SER A 16 14.44 15.64 2.33
C SER A 16 13.79 15.26 3.66
N TRP A 17 13.05 14.15 3.69
CA TRP A 17 12.43 13.65 4.91
C TRP A 17 13.43 13.26 6.00
N HIS A 18 14.70 12.95 5.66
CA HIS A 18 15.74 12.64 6.64
C HIS A 18 16.00 13.79 7.60
N GLU A 19 15.72 15.03 7.19
CA GLU A 19 15.92 16.21 8.04
C GLU A 19 15.05 16.18 9.31
N ASN A 20 13.91 15.47 9.25
CA ASN A 20 12.98 15.33 10.35
C ASN A 20 13.13 13.98 11.10
N ALA A 21 14.15 13.19 10.79
CA ALA A 21 14.36 11.90 11.44
C ALA A 21 14.88 12.07 12.87
N ALA A 22 14.25 11.38 13.83
CA ALA A 22 14.67 11.41 15.25
C ALA A 22 16.09 10.84 15.47
N CYS A 23 16.55 9.97 14.58
CA CYS A 23 17.91 9.42 14.61
C CYS A 23 18.95 10.33 13.95
N ARG A 24 18.56 11.50 13.44
CA ARG A 24 19.51 12.45 12.85
C ARG A 24 20.39 13.05 13.94
N SER A 25 21.67 12.75 13.88
CA SER A 25 22.64 13.36 14.77
C SER A 25 22.84 14.84 14.42
N THR A 26 22.70 15.70 15.40
CA THR A 26 22.94 17.15 15.28
C THR A 26 23.86 17.62 16.40
N HIS A 27 24.41 18.83 16.29
CA HIS A 27 25.28 19.41 17.33
C HIS A 27 24.54 19.51 18.70
N HIS A 28 23.24 19.74 18.71
CA HIS A 28 22.43 19.86 19.93
C HIS A 28 21.79 18.53 20.37
N HIS A 29 21.78 17.53 19.50
CA HIS A 29 21.25 16.20 19.78
C HIS A 29 22.15 15.14 19.13
N PRO A 30 23.27 14.83 19.78
CA PRO A 30 24.19 13.80 19.28
C PRO A 30 23.52 12.43 19.44
N VAL A 31 23.37 11.71 18.33
CA VAL A 31 22.87 10.33 18.31
C VAL A 31 23.96 9.44 17.75
N ASP A 32 24.24 8.36 18.46
CA ASP A 32 25.15 7.34 17.96
C ASP A 32 24.49 6.58 16.81
N LEU A 33 25.00 6.75 15.61
CA LEU A 33 24.44 6.11 14.41
C LEU A 33 24.67 4.60 14.40
N ASP A 34 25.73 4.11 15.05
CA ASP A 34 26.03 2.68 15.13
C ASP A 34 24.99 1.92 15.96
N LEU A 35 24.24 2.66 16.81
CA LEU A 35 23.10 2.11 17.52
C LEU A 35 22.04 1.46 16.61
N PHE A 36 21.91 1.97 15.38
CA PHE A 36 20.92 1.48 14.41
C PHE A 36 21.42 0.29 13.58
N PHE A 37 22.61 -0.19 13.85
CA PHE A 37 23.22 -1.37 13.20
C PHE A 37 23.67 -2.40 14.26
N PRO A 38 22.76 -2.84 15.15
CA PRO A 38 23.09 -3.83 16.16
C PRO A 38 23.24 -5.21 15.52
N GLU A 39 24.04 -6.06 16.17
CA GLU A 39 24.01 -7.50 15.88
C GLU A 39 22.69 -8.13 16.33
N PRO A 40 22.26 -9.26 15.75
CA PRO A 40 20.95 -9.88 16.05
C PRO A 40 20.74 -10.27 17.52
N ASP A 41 21.82 -10.50 18.28
CA ASP A 41 21.82 -10.87 19.69
C ASP A 41 21.86 -9.67 20.65
N GLU A 42 22.15 -8.47 20.16
CA GLU A 42 22.21 -7.25 20.95
C GLU A 42 20.82 -6.65 21.25
N MET A 43 19.98 -7.41 21.97
CA MET A 43 18.57 -7.07 22.22
C MET A 43 18.35 -5.71 22.91
N ASP A 44 19.29 -5.27 23.75
CA ASP A 44 19.18 -3.98 24.44
C ASP A 44 19.41 -2.83 23.46
N ARG A 45 20.40 -2.93 22.57
CA ARG A 45 20.64 -1.94 21.50
C ARG A 45 19.47 -1.90 20.51
N ILE A 46 18.93 -3.06 20.14
CA ILE A 46 17.72 -3.14 19.28
C ILE A 46 16.54 -2.39 19.94
N ARG A 47 16.31 -2.60 21.23
CA ARG A 47 15.23 -1.93 21.98
C ARG A 47 15.45 -0.43 22.04
N GLU A 48 16.66 0.01 22.32
CA GLU A 48 17.03 1.42 22.38
C GLU A 48 16.84 2.09 21.02
N ALA A 49 17.37 1.55 19.92
CA ALA A 49 17.17 2.07 18.58
C ALA A 49 15.68 2.17 18.19
N LYS A 50 14.89 1.15 18.52
CA LYS A 50 13.44 1.17 18.29
C LYS A 50 12.72 2.24 19.08
N SER A 51 13.22 2.64 20.28
CA SER A 51 12.63 3.73 21.07
C SER A 51 12.75 5.09 20.35
N TYR A 52 13.87 5.38 19.69
CA TYR A 52 14.00 6.54 18.80
C TYR A 52 12.99 6.51 17.67
N CYS A 53 12.86 5.35 17.04
CA CYS A 53 11.90 5.18 15.94
C CYS A 53 10.45 5.32 16.37
N ALA A 54 10.09 4.96 17.62
CA ALA A 54 8.74 5.06 18.13
C ALA A 54 8.23 6.51 18.18
N GLN A 55 9.12 7.47 18.41
CA GLN A 55 8.82 8.91 18.48
C GLN A 55 9.11 9.65 17.18
N CYS A 56 9.60 8.96 16.15
CA CYS A 56 10.04 9.58 14.92
C CYS A 56 8.85 10.00 14.02
N PRO A 57 8.73 11.29 13.66
CA PRO A 57 7.63 11.77 12.82
C PRO A 57 7.66 11.18 11.40
N VAL A 58 8.84 10.77 10.93
CA VAL A 58 9.04 10.19 9.59
C VAL A 58 9.20 8.67 9.59
N ARG A 59 8.81 8.01 10.69
CA ARG A 59 8.94 6.57 10.85
C ARG A 59 8.38 5.76 9.69
N ARG A 60 7.16 6.11 9.25
CA ARG A 60 6.48 5.42 8.15
C ARG A 60 7.20 5.66 6.82
N THR A 61 7.59 6.90 6.53
CA THR A 61 8.34 7.25 5.33
C THR A 61 9.68 6.54 5.26
N CYS A 62 10.37 6.43 6.41
CA CYS A 62 11.62 5.69 6.54
C CYS A 62 11.45 4.19 6.23
N LEU A 63 10.39 3.56 6.77
CA LEU A 63 10.08 2.16 6.49
C LEU A 63 9.74 1.95 5.01
N ASP A 64 8.86 2.78 4.45
CA ASP A 64 8.49 2.71 3.03
C ASP A 64 9.73 2.85 2.13
N ALA A 65 10.62 3.78 2.45
CA ALA A 65 11.87 3.97 1.72
C ALA A 65 12.78 2.73 1.78
N ALA A 66 12.94 2.16 2.97
CA ALA A 66 13.75 0.96 3.16
C ALA A 66 13.21 -0.24 2.37
N LEU A 67 11.89 -0.44 2.38
CA LEU A 67 11.23 -1.51 1.63
C LEU A 67 11.32 -1.29 0.12
N GLU A 68 11.17 -0.04 -0.36
CA GLU A 68 11.25 0.32 -1.77
C GLU A 68 12.67 0.14 -2.33
N ASN A 69 13.68 0.49 -1.54
CA ASN A 69 15.10 0.36 -1.93
C ASN A 69 15.63 -1.06 -1.73
N GLY A 70 14.92 -1.90 -0.97
CA GLY A 70 15.41 -3.22 -0.59
C GLY A 70 16.53 -3.15 0.44
N ASP A 71 16.51 -2.13 1.33
CA ASP A 71 17.52 -1.96 2.38
C ASP A 71 17.48 -3.18 3.31
N ARG A 72 18.60 -3.90 3.38
CA ARG A 72 18.70 -5.12 4.19
C ARG A 72 19.35 -4.91 5.54
N GLU A 73 20.12 -3.84 5.71
CA GLU A 73 20.89 -3.59 6.93
C GLU A 73 20.21 -2.61 7.86
N GLY A 74 20.46 -2.77 9.15
CA GLY A 74 20.10 -1.85 10.22
C GLY A 74 18.62 -1.74 10.54
N ILE A 75 18.32 -0.98 11.59
CA ILE A 75 16.95 -0.70 12.02
C ILE A 75 16.38 0.47 11.23
N ARG A 76 15.32 0.23 10.46
CA ARG A 76 14.65 1.22 9.61
C ARG A 76 13.16 1.29 9.96
N GLY A 77 12.65 2.48 10.22
CA GLY A 77 11.24 2.67 10.55
C GLY A 77 10.77 1.90 11.80
N GLY A 78 11.70 1.58 12.72
CA GLY A 78 11.44 0.81 13.93
C GLY A 78 11.38 -0.71 13.73
N MET A 79 11.91 -1.21 12.61
CA MET A 79 11.96 -2.64 12.29
C MET A 79 13.40 -3.09 12.04
N THR A 80 13.75 -4.27 12.54
CA THR A 80 14.98 -4.98 12.21
C THR A 80 14.93 -5.50 10.78
N GLU A 81 16.04 -6.00 10.26
CA GLU A 81 16.10 -6.64 8.94
C GLU A 81 15.10 -7.80 8.84
N GLU A 82 15.10 -8.72 9.81
CA GLU A 82 14.23 -9.90 9.83
C GLU A 82 12.74 -9.51 9.84
N GLU A 83 12.38 -8.49 10.61
CA GLU A 83 11.01 -7.99 10.64
C GLU A 83 10.59 -7.35 9.30
N ARG A 84 11.51 -6.68 8.60
CA ARG A 84 11.24 -6.10 7.29
C ARG A 84 11.12 -7.15 6.19
N GLU A 85 11.88 -8.25 6.27
CA GLU A 85 11.82 -9.33 5.27
C GLU A 85 10.38 -9.85 5.10
N LEU A 86 9.64 -9.98 6.19
CA LEU A 86 8.24 -10.38 6.17
C LEU A 86 7.31 -9.38 5.45
N LEU A 87 7.76 -8.12 5.30
CA LEU A 87 6.97 -7.06 4.66
C LEU A 87 7.31 -6.87 3.18
N HIS A 88 8.48 -7.34 2.71
CA HIS A 88 8.91 -7.14 1.32
C HIS A 88 7.90 -7.71 0.32
N SER A 89 7.37 -8.90 0.58
CA SER A 89 6.35 -9.52 -0.28
C SER A 89 5.02 -8.75 -0.27
N LYS A 90 4.67 -8.14 0.87
CA LYS A 90 3.43 -7.36 1.01
C LYS A 90 3.55 -5.98 0.35
N LEU A 91 4.74 -5.40 0.31
CA LEU A 91 4.98 -4.11 -0.34
C LEU A 91 4.60 -4.16 -1.83
N GLU A 92 4.89 -5.24 -2.53
CA GLU A 92 4.50 -5.41 -3.94
C GLU A 92 2.99 -5.32 -4.19
N HIS A 93 2.19 -5.58 -3.16
CA HIS A 93 0.73 -5.52 -3.20
C HIS A 93 0.16 -4.21 -2.66
N ARG A 94 1.00 -3.33 -2.10
CA ARG A 94 0.55 -2.00 -1.65
C ARG A 94 -0.03 -1.22 -2.84
N LEU A 95 -1.17 -0.58 -2.61
CA LEU A 95 -1.82 0.31 -3.55
C LEU A 95 -2.13 1.65 -2.85
N ASP A 96 -1.41 2.68 -3.24
CA ASP A 96 -1.60 4.05 -2.76
C ASP A 96 -2.03 4.94 -3.94
N TYR A 97 -3.27 5.37 -3.93
CA TYR A 97 -3.83 6.21 -5.00
C TYR A 97 -3.19 7.60 -5.08
N ALA A 98 -2.64 8.13 -3.97
CA ALA A 98 -1.92 9.40 -4.02
C ALA A 98 -0.65 9.28 -4.89
N ARG A 99 0.05 8.15 -4.81
CA ARG A 99 1.23 7.84 -5.63
C ARG A 99 0.83 7.61 -7.10
N VAL A 100 -0.27 6.92 -7.34
CA VAL A 100 -0.84 6.71 -8.68
C VAL A 100 -1.17 8.04 -9.34
N ASN A 101 -1.89 8.92 -8.63
CA ASN A 101 -2.28 10.23 -9.13
C ASN A 101 -1.07 11.15 -9.35
N ALA A 102 -0.07 11.11 -8.45
CA ALA A 102 1.17 11.85 -8.62
C ALA A 102 1.91 11.44 -9.90
N THR A 103 1.95 10.14 -10.22
CA THR A 103 2.55 9.63 -11.45
C THR A 103 1.76 10.10 -12.68
N LEU A 104 0.44 10.03 -12.66
CA LEU A 104 -0.41 10.51 -13.77
C LEU A 104 -0.24 12.02 -14.00
N ALA A 105 0.01 12.78 -12.94
CA ALA A 105 0.37 14.20 -13.00
C ALA A 105 1.81 14.46 -13.52
N GLY A 106 2.58 13.41 -13.83
CA GLY A 106 3.94 13.51 -14.38
C GLY A 106 5.06 13.55 -13.35
N ARG A 107 4.77 13.28 -12.08
CA ARG A 107 5.81 13.18 -11.05
C ARG A 107 6.52 11.84 -11.12
N ASP A 108 7.83 11.87 -10.95
CA ASP A 108 8.65 10.66 -10.84
C ASP A 108 8.53 10.06 -9.43
N VAL A 109 7.66 9.07 -9.28
CA VAL A 109 7.37 8.40 -8.01
C VAL A 109 7.71 6.93 -8.12
N HIS A 110 8.38 6.38 -7.12
CA HIS A 110 8.59 4.93 -7.07
C HIS A 110 7.25 4.21 -6.91
N LEU A 111 6.97 3.26 -7.80
CA LEU A 111 5.69 2.53 -7.84
C LEU A 111 5.89 1.06 -7.52
N THR A 112 5.03 0.52 -6.65
CA THR A 112 4.89 -0.92 -6.49
C THR A 112 4.27 -1.55 -7.74
N LYS A 113 4.27 -2.86 -7.81
CA LYS A 113 3.66 -3.62 -8.90
C LYS A 113 2.14 -3.36 -9.02
N SER A 114 1.45 -3.25 -7.87
CA SER A 114 0.03 -2.91 -7.82
C SER A 114 -0.25 -1.49 -8.26
N GLU A 115 0.54 -0.51 -7.78
CA GLU A 115 0.42 0.89 -8.16
C GLU A 115 0.68 1.08 -9.65
N ARG A 116 1.70 0.41 -10.21
CA ARG A 116 2.00 0.44 -11.65
C ARG A 116 0.83 -0.08 -12.49
N ARG A 117 0.16 -1.16 -12.06
CA ARG A 117 -1.06 -1.66 -12.72
C ARG A 117 -2.21 -0.66 -12.62
N ALA A 118 -2.38 -0.01 -11.48
CA ALA A 118 -3.40 1.02 -11.29
C ALA A 118 -3.16 2.25 -12.17
N VAL A 119 -1.90 2.71 -12.33
CA VAL A 119 -1.54 3.78 -13.28
C VAL A 119 -1.94 3.41 -14.70
N VAL A 120 -1.62 2.21 -15.16
CA VAL A 120 -1.98 1.75 -16.52
C VAL A 120 -3.50 1.75 -16.72
N ARG A 121 -4.25 1.23 -15.75
CA ARG A 121 -5.71 1.19 -15.81
C ARG A 121 -6.31 2.59 -15.83
N ALA A 122 -5.88 3.45 -14.91
CA ALA A 122 -6.39 4.82 -14.81
C ALA A 122 -6.03 5.64 -16.06
N ALA A 123 -4.81 5.52 -16.58
CA ALA A 123 -4.38 6.16 -17.81
C ALA A 123 -5.25 5.72 -19.02
N TYR A 124 -5.51 4.42 -19.15
CA TYR A 124 -6.37 3.87 -20.20
C TYR A 124 -7.80 4.41 -20.11
N GLN A 125 -8.39 4.44 -18.90
CA GLN A 125 -9.76 4.92 -18.67
C GLN A 125 -9.90 6.44 -18.89
N SER A 126 -8.82 7.20 -18.62
CA SER A 126 -8.77 8.65 -18.84
C SER A 126 -8.38 9.04 -20.28
N GLY A 127 -8.19 8.07 -21.19
CA GLY A 127 -7.85 8.35 -22.58
C GLY A 127 -6.42 8.88 -22.79
N VAL A 128 -5.51 8.64 -21.83
CA VAL A 128 -4.08 8.96 -21.99
C VAL A 128 -3.49 8.13 -23.10
N THR A 129 -2.67 8.74 -23.98
CA THR A 129 -2.07 8.01 -25.11
C THR A 129 -0.99 7.02 -24.66
N PRO A 130 -0.73 5.95 -25.44
CA PRO A 130 0.33 4.97 -25.12
C PRO A 130 1.71 5.62 -24.98
N GLU A 131 2.03 6.61 -25.82
CA GLU A 131 3.31 7.33 -25.80
C GLU A 131 3.46 8.12 -24.49
N ARG A 132 2.36 8.76 -24.06
CA ARG A 132 2.36 9.47 -22.77
C ARG A 132 2.49 8.51 -21.59
N LEU A 133 1.84 7.34 -21.64
CA LEU A 133 2.02 6.28 -20.64
C LEU A 133 3.46 5.78 -20.62
N ALA A 134 4.06 5.57 -21.79
CA ALA A 134 5.45 5.14 -21.94
C ALA A 134 6.40 6.11 -21.22
N TRP A 135 6.20 7.42 -21.45
CA TRP A 135 6.95 8.46 -20.77
C TRP A 135 6.75 8.45 -19.24
N LEU A 136 5.50 8.32 -18.76
CA LEU A 136 5.17 8.30 -17.33
C LEU A 136 5.81 7.13 -16.60
N LEU A 137 5.82 5.94 -17.22
CA LEU A 137 6.32 4.71 -16.62
C LEU A 137 7.79 4.39 -16.99
N LYS A 138 8.43 5.24 -17.83
CA LYS A 138 9.79 5.04 -18.34
C LYS A 138 9.95 3.67 -19.03
N ILE A 139 9.02 3.33 -19.89
CA ILE A 139 8.99 2.10 -20.70
C ILE A 139 8.95 2.44 -22.19
N THR A 140 9.10 1.45 -23.06
CA THR A 140 8.95 1.63 -24.51
C THR A 140 7.49 1.79 -24.92
N ASP A 141 7.25 2.47 -26.06
CA ASP A 141 5.90 2.65 -26.60
C ASP A 141 5.23 1.30 -26.92
N GLU A 142 5.98 0.36 -27.48
CA GLU A 142 5.50 -1.00 -27.72
C GLU A 142 5.04 -1.71 -26.45
N HIS A 143 5.76 -1.49 -25.34
CA HIS A 143 5.39 -2.06 -24.06
C HIS A 143 4.11 -1.41 -23.51
N ALA A 144 3.96 -0.10 -23.65
CA ALA A 144 2.76 0.63 -23.29
C ALA A 144 1.53 0.13 -24.06
N ASP A 145 1.65 -0.06 -25.37
CA ASP A 145 0.61 -0.66 -26.21
C ASP A 145 0.21 -2.06 -25.76
N LYS A 146 1.19 -2.88 -25.40
CA LYS A 146 0.93 -4.23 -24.89
C LYS A 146 0.17 -4.19 -23.56
N LEU A 147 0.52 -3.26 -22.68
CA LEU A 147 -0.19 -3.04 -21.41
C LEU A 147 -1.63 -2.59 -21.67
N TYR A 148 -1.88 -1.66 -22.59
CA TYR A 148 -3.22 -1.20 -22.93
C TYR A 148 -4.08 -2.30 -23.55
N ARG A 149 -3.53 -3.11 -24.45
CA ARG A 149 -4.25 -4.28 -25.00
C ARG A 149 -4.67 -5.28 -23.91
N ARG A 150 -3.79 -5.49 -22.92
CA ARG A 150 -4.09 -6.35 -21.78
C ARG A 150 -5.17 -5.74 -20.90
N THR A 151 -5.05 -4.48 -20.52
CA THR A 151 -6.02 -3.75 -19.68
C THR A 151 -7.41 -3.72 -20.34
N ARG A 152 -7.47 -3.45 -21.65
CA ARG A 152 -8.73 -3.48 -22.42
C ARG A 152 -9.41 -4.86 -22.35
N ARG A 153 -8.63 -5.94 -22.43
CA ARG A 153 -9.16 -7.30 -22.30
C ARG A 153 -9.67 -7.57 -20.88
N GLU A 154 -8.93 -7.16 -19.86
CA GLU A 154 -9.30 -7.33 -18.45
C GLU A 154 -10.61 -6.58 -18.13
N ILE A 155 -10.74 -5.34 -18.59
CA ILE A 155 -11.98 -4.54 -18.39
C ILE A 155 -13.17 -5.22 -19.07
N ARG A 156 -13.02 -5.63 -20.34
CA ARG A 156 -14.09 -6.30 -21.08
C ARG A 156 -14.52 -7.62 -20.42
N ASN A 157 -13.57 -8.42 -19.94
CA ASN A 157 -13.91 -9.68 -19.29
C ASN A 157 -14.67 -9.45 -17.99
N ARG A 158 -14.29 -8.44 -17.20
CA ARG A 158 -15.01 -8.10 -15.96
C ARG A 158 -16.44 -7.67 -16.24
N THR A 159 -16.69 -6.85 -17.26
CA THR A 159 -18.07 -6.43 -17.61
C THR A 159 -18.94 -7.60 -18.07
N VAL A 160 -18.36 -8.60 -18.71
CA VAL A 160 -19.05 -9.84 -19.10
C VAL A 160 -19.39 -10.69 -17.87
N GLU A 161 -18.44 -10.84 -16.94
CA GLU A 161 -18.65 -11.59 -15.69
C GLU A 161 -19.73 -10.93 -14.81
N GLU A 162 -19.68 -9.59 -14.67
CA GLU A 162 -20.68 -8.81 -13.93
C GLU A 162 -22.08 -8.98 -14.56
N ALA A 163 -22.20 -8.88 -15.89
CA ALA A 163 -23.46 -9.08 -16.58
C ALA A 163 -24.02 -10.52 -16.46
N GLN A 164 -23.13 -11.52 -16.38
CA GLN A 164 -23.57 -12.91 -16.17
C GLN A 164 -24.06 -13.17 -14.74
N LEU A 165 -23.45 -12.52 -13.74
CA LEU A 165 -23.90 -12.60 -12.34
C LEU A 165 -25.26 -11.90 -12.14
N ASP A 166 -25.47 -10.75 -12.74
CA ASP A 166 -26.74 -10.02 -12.69
C ASP A 166 -27.87 -10.80 -13.38
N GLY A 167 -27.58 -11.43 -14.54
CA GLY A 167 -28.56 -12.27 -15.25
C GLY A 167 -28.92 -13.56 -14.50
N GLN A 168 -28.05 -14.11 -13.67
CA GLN A 168 -28.35 -15.27 -12.83
C GLN A 168 -29.17 -14.90 -11.58
N ALA A 169 -29.06 -13.67 -11.09
CA ALA A 169 -29.83 -13.19 -9.95
C ALA A 169 -31.32 -13.01 -10.32
N GLU A 170 -31.64 -12.67 -11.56
CA GLU A 170 -33.02 -12.53 -12.02
C GLU A 170 -33.73 -13.88 -12.24
N ASP A 171 -32.98 -14.95 -12.60
CA ASP A 171 -33.58 -16.28 -12.85
C ASP A 171 -33.81 -17.08 -11.54
N THR A 172 -33.23 -16.67 -10.41
CA THR A 172 -33.49 -17.29 -9.10
C THR A 172 -34.61 -16.62 -8.29
N GLY A 173 -35.36 -15.71 -8.90
CA GLY A 173 -36.48 -14.99 -8.31
C GLY A 173 -37.70 -15.85 -8.01
N ALA A 174 -37.58 -16.87 -7.17
CA ALA A 174 -38.72 -17.47 -6.50
C ALA A 174 -39.35 -16.41 -5.56
N PRO A 175 -40.65 -16.13 -5.67
CA PRO A 175 -41.30 -15.14 -4.82
C PRO A 175 -41.15 -15.59 -3.35
N TRP A 176 -40.56 -14.74 -2.53
CA TRP A 176 -40.54 -14.90 -1.07
C TRP A 176 -41.96 -14.94 -0.56
N THR A 177 -42.49 -16.13 -0.36
CA THR A 177 -43.76 -16.28 0.34
C THR A 177 -43.49 -16.17 1.84
N ALA A 178 -44.32 -15.37 2.55
CA ALA A 178 -44.19 -15.09 3.99
C ALA A 178 -44.29 -16.35 4.90
N ALA A 179 -44.36 -17.54 4.31
CA ALA A 179 -44.43 -18.83 5.01
C ALA A 179 -43.07 -19.41 5.46
N SER A 180 -41.94 -18.79 5.08
CA SER A 180 -40.58 -19.31 5.36
C SER A 180 -39.84 -18.58 6.47
N MET A 181 -40.47 -17.74 7.28
CA MET A 181 -39.84 -17.15 8.45
C MET A 181 -39.79 -18.16 9.60
N PRO A 182 -38.63 -18.50 10.15
CA PRO A 182 -38.58 -19.25 11.40
C PRO A 182 -39.15 -18.40 12.51
N LEU A 183 -40.05 -18.99 13.32
CA LEU A 183 -40.65 -18.35 14.49
C LEU A 183 -39.56 -17.87 15.45
N PRO A 184 -39.72 -16.69 16.09
CA PRO A 184 -38.75 -16.23 17.08
C PRO A 184 -38.70 -17.20 18.26
N TYR A 185 -37.51 -17.54 18.69
CA TYR A 185 -37.21 -18.35 19.85
C TYR A 185 -37.87 -17.77 21.10
N GLN A 186 -38.83 -18.51 21.70
CA GLN A 186 -39.44 -18.15 22.97
C GLN A 186 -38.51 -18.61 24.11
N ASP A 187 -37.85 -17.67 24.75
CA ASP A 187 -37.12 -17.92 26.00
C ASP A 187 -38.13 -18.32 27.08
N SER A 188 -38.15 -19.58 27.45
CA SER A 188 -38.82 -20.08 28.62
C SER A 188 -38.02 -19.70 29.89
N LEU A 189 -38.34 -18.56 30.48
CA LEU A 189 -37.96 -18.25 31.87
C LEU A 189 -38.63 -19.22 32.78
N GLY A 190 -37.92 -20.26 33.23
CA GLY A 190 -38.33 -21.15 34.30
C GLY A 190 -38.33 -20.39 35.61
N ALA A 191 -39.52 -20.26 36.21
CA ALA A 191 -39.69 -19.86 37.61
C ALA A 191 -39.20 -20.97 38.51
N ALA A 192 -38.27 -20.66 39.40
CA ALA A 192 -37.91 -21.49 40.54
C ALA A 192 -38.57 -20.90 41.79
N ALA A 193 -39.37 -21.70 42.45
CA ALA A 193 -39.91 -21.47 43.80
C ALA A 193 -38.84 -21.76 44.86
#